data_32ed23dc8e2f22c9b9e70dd23b5c6fe4
#
_entry.id   32ed23dc8e2f22c9b9e70dd23b5c6fe4
#
_cell.length_a   1.000
_cell.length_b   1.000
_cell.length_c   1.000
_cell.angle_alpha   90.00
_cell.angle_beta   90.00
_cell.angle_gamma   90.00
#
_symmetry.space_group_name_H-M   'P 1'
#
loop_
_entity.id
_entity.type
_entity.pdbx_description
1 polymer ?
#
loop_
_entity_poly.entity_id
_entity_poly.type
_entity_poly.pdbx_seq_one_letter_code
_entity_poly.pdbx_strand_id
1 'polypeptide(L)'
;QLHYCQTFCGLFNYYSQSIDTTMKQPVNSIAAAVSTSSWKDIKFRIDQFLDYAATHPNAEIQYDASAMHLWIHSDASYPNESKARPRNSGYFYLSDKPKLPITHTDPPPMHNAPVHVNSKIIDAVMSSVQESETGSGFLNAKDAVPMRTTLEEMGRKQGPTPIQFDNKCAFGILTDTMCQRRSKVMDMRFYWLRDRMRQLQFHIY
;
A
#
# COMPACT_ATOMS: atom_id res chain seq x y z
N GLN A 1 24.41 -17.34 -8.31
CA GLN A 1 23.93 -15.94 -8.37
C GLN A 1 22.41 -15.86 -8.14
N LEU A 2 21.59 -16.49 -8.98
CA LEU A 2 20.13 -16.45 -8.86
C LEU A 2 19.65 -16.98 -7.50
N HIS A 3 20.16 -18.11 -7.05
CA HIS A 3 19.83 -18.68 -5.75
C HIS A 3 20.18 -17.74 -4.59
N TYR A 4 21.31 -17.06 -4.65
CA TYR A 4 21.69 -16.05 -3.66
C TYR A 4 20.68 -14.89 -3.60
N CYS A 5 20.27 -14.36 -4.77
CA CYS A 5 19.23 -13.33 -4.84
C CYS A 5 17.89 -13.81 -4.27
N GLN A 6 17.48 -15.02 -4.59
CA GLN A 6 16.23 -15.60 -4.09
C GLN A 6 16.25 -15.77 -2.57
N THR A 7 17.36 -16.28 -2.03
CA THR A 7 17.54 -16.41 -0.58
C THR A 7 17.54 -15.06 0.11
N PHE A 8 18.29 -14.09 -0.42
CA PHE A 8 18.29 -12.71 0.09
C PHE A 8 16.88 -12.10 0.09
N CYS A 9 16.20 -12.13 -1.06
CA CYS A 9 14.85 -11.56 -1.18
C CYS A 9 13.84 -12.26 -0.27
N GLY A 10 13.91 -13.58 -0.13
CA GLY A 10 13.03 -14.36 0.75
C GLY A 10 13.20 -13.98 2.21
N LEU A 11 14.45 -13.95 2.70
CA LEU A 11 14.78 -13.62 4.08
C LEU A 11 14.36 -12.18 4.42
N PHE A 12 14.79 -11.21 3.63
CA PHE A 12 14.52 -9.81 3.91
C PHE A 12 13.08 -9.38 3.59
N ASN A 13 12.39 -10.08 2.71
CA ASN A 13 10.96 -9.87 2.53
C ASN A 13 10.17 -10.25 3.79
N TYR A 14 10.53 -11.34 4.44
CA TYR A 14 9.96 -11.72 5.74
C TYR A 14 10.31 -10.69 6.83
N TYR A 15 11.59 -10.35 6.95
CA TYR A 15 12.07 -9.38 7.93
C TYR A 15 11.40 -8.02 7.77
N SER A 16 11.28 -7.53 6.53
CA SER A 16 10.63 -6.26 6.21
C SER A 16 9.12 -6.24 6.45
N GLN A 17 8.48 -7.39 6.51
CA GLN A 17 7.07 -7.48 6.84
C GLN A 17 6.82 -7.54 8.35
N SER A 18 7.76 -8.12 9.09
CA SER A 18 7.57 -8.48 10.49
C SER A 18 8.26 -7.52 11.47
N ILE A 19 9.36 -6.87 11.05
CA ILE A 19 10.22 -6.11 11.96
C ILE A 19 10.54 -4.71 11.40
N ASP A 20 11.13 -4.60 10.20
CA ASP A 20 11.53 -3.31 9.64
C ASP A 20 10.85 -3.04 8.30
N THR A 21 9.70 -2.38 8.35
CA THR A 21 8.90 -2.06 7.17
C THR A 21 9.58 -1.08 6.21
N THR A 22 10.59 -0.33 6.65
CA THR A 22 11.36 0.58 5.80
C THR A 22 12.15 -0.18 4.73
N MET A 23 12.51 -1.43 5.00
CA MET A 23 13.22 -2.32 4.08
C MET A 23 12.34 -2.91 2.97
N LYS A 24 11.00 -2.79 3.06
CA LYS A 24 10.07 -3.44 2.13
C LYS A 24 10.27 -3.00 0.67
N GLN A 25 10.33 -1.70 0.46
CA GLN A 25 10.49 -1.15 -0.89
C GLN A 25 11.86 -1.49 -1.50
N PRO A 26 13.01 -1.31 -0.82
CA PRO A 26 14.30 -1.72 -1.34
C PRO A 26 14.38 -3.20 -1.71
N VAL A 27 13.89 -4.12 -0.86
CA VAL A 27 13.88 -5.57 -1.16
C VAL A 27 13.08 -5.86 -2.42
N ASN A 28 11.87 -5.28 -2.55
CA ASN A 28 11.03 -5.49 -3.72
C ASN A 28 11.65 -4.87 -4.99
N SER A 29 12.37 -3.75 -4.87
CA SER A 29 13.10 -3.15 -5.99
C SER A 29 14.24 -4.05 -6.46
N ILE A 30 15.02 -4.64 -5.52
CA ILE A 30 16.06 -5.60 -5.84
C ILE A 30 15.45 -6.85 -6.51
N ALA A 31 14.38 -7.41 -5.94
CA ALA A 31 13.70 -8.58 -6.50
C ALA A 31 13.22 -8.34 -7.95
N ALA A 32 12.65 -7.16 -8.22
CA ALA A 32 12.21 -6.79 -9.58
C ALA A 32 13.37 -6.65 -10.56
N ALA A 33 14.54 -6.21 -10.09
CA ALA A 33 15.72 -6.00 -10.91
C ALA A 33 16.47 -7.30 -11.28
N VAL A 34 16.23 -8.41 -10.56
CA VAL A 34 16.97 -9.68 -10.76
C VAL A 34 16.88 -10.20 -12.18
N SER A 35 15.77 -9.99 -12.88
CA SER A 35 15.58 -10.47 -14.24
C SER A 35 16.08 -9.51 -15.33
N THR A 36 16.42 -8.28 -14.99
CA THR A 36 16.69 -7.21 -15.97
C THR A 36 18.05 -6.56 -15.82
N SER A 37 18.70 -6.68 -14.67
CA SER A 37 19.95 -6.02 -14.36
C SER A 37 21.13 -6.99 -14.35
N SER A 38 22.36 -6.44 -14.51
CA SER A 38 23.57 -7.24 -14.41
C SER A 38 23.82 -7.74 -12.99
N TRP A 39 24.53 -8.87 -12.84
CA TRP A 39 24.91 -9.37 -11.52
C TRP A 39 25.71 -8.34 -10.70
N LYS A 40 26.56 -7.57 -11.36
CA LYS A 40 27.35 -6.52 -10.70
C LYS A 40 26.45 -5.46 -10.06
N ASP A 41 25.43 -5.01 -10.79
CA ASP A 41 24.50 -3.99 -10.29
C ASP A 41 23.60 -4.52 -9.17
N ILE A 42 23.13 -5.77 -9.30
CA ILE A 42 22.33 -6.42 -8.25
C ILE A 42 23.16 -6.60 -6.99
N LYS A 43 24.39 -7.11 -7.12
CA LYS A 43 25.27 -7.29 -5.97
C LYS A 43 25.55 -5.97 -5.27
N PHE A 44 25.82 -4.90 -6.02
CA PHE A 44 26.02 -3.57 -5.45
C PHE A 44 24.81 -3.10 -4.63
N ARG A 45 23.59 -3.28 -5.14
CA ARG A 45 22.35 -2.92 -4.42
C ARG A 45 22.15 -3.78 -3.17
N ILE A 46 22.48 -5.06 -3.25
CA ILE A 46 22.41 -5.96 -2.09
C ILE A 46 23.43 -5.55 -1.03
N ASP A 47 24.67 -5.24 -1.43
CA ASP A 47 25.71 -4.80 -0.51
C ASP A 47 25.30 -3.48 0.19
N GLN A 48 24.79 -2.49 -0.53
CA GLN A 48 24.24 -1.26 0.06
C GLN A 48 23.10 -1.54 1.05
N PHE A 49 22.21 -2.47 0.70
CA PHE A 49 21.12 -2.87 1.58
C PHE A 49 21.64 -3.52 2.87
N LEU A 50 22.61 -4.41 2.76
CA LEU A 50 23.23 -5.09 3.90
C LEU A 50 24.00 -4.10 4.80
N ASP A 51 24.67 -3.11 4.20
CA ASP A 51 25.32 -2.03 4.97
C ASP A 51 24.29 -1.22 5.76
N TYR A 52 23.13 -0.90 5.16
CA TYR A 52 22.05 -0.26 5.88
C TYR A 52 21.54 -1.14 7.03
N ALA A 53 21.26 -2.41 6.78
CA ALA A 53 20.79 -3.35 7.81
C ALA A 53 21.81 -3.50 8.95
N ALA A 54 23.10 -3.53 8.63
CA ALA A 54 24.17 -3.62 9.64
C ALA A 54 24.31 -2.35 10.49
N THR A 55 24.03 -1.18 9.91
CA THR A 55 24.08 0.10 10.63
C THR A 55 22.80 0.39 11.45
N HIS A 56 21.69 -0.32 11.16
CA HIS A 56 20.41 -0.18 11.84
C HIS A 56 19.94 -1.54 12.40
N PRO A 57 20.70 -2.18 13.30
CA PRO A 57 20.40 -3.54 13.75
C PRO A 57 19.23 -3.62 14.73
N ASN A 58 18.83 -2.50 15.34
CA ASN A 58 17.84 -2.43 16.42
C ASN A 58 16.53 -1.80 15.90
N ALA A 59 16.01 -2.32 14.79
CA ALA A 59 14.69 -1.91 14.32
C ALA A 59 13.60 -2.48 15.25
N GLU A 60 12.67 -1.63 15.67
CA GLU A 60 11.56 -2.00 16.54
C GLU A 60 10.24 -1.55 15.91
N ILE A 61 9.22 -2.39 16.00
CA ILE A 61 7.84 -2.03 15.71
C ILE A 61 7.09 -1.94 17.04
N GLN A 62 6.59 -0.76 17.37
CA GLN A 62 5.79 -0.54 18.57
C GLN A 62 4.32 -0.45 18.20
N TYR A 63 3.50 -1.26 18.85
CA TYR A 63 2.04 -1.23 18.72
C TYR A 63 1.41 -0.59 19.95
N ASP A 64 0.64 0.45 19.73
CA ASP A 64 -0.16 1.09 20.77
C ASP A 64 -1.57 0.50 20.82
N ALA A 65 -2.14 0.45 22.05
CA ALA A 65 -3.50 0.00 22.25
C ALA A 65 -4.49 0.94 21.52
N SER A 66 -5.46 0.35 20.82
CA SER A 66 -6.45 1.09 20.05
C SER A 66 -7.80 0.37 20.04
N ALA A 67 -8.82 1.02 19.48
CA ALA A 67 -10.12 0.38 19.24
C ALA A 67 -10.09 -0.68 18.12
N MET A 68 -8.92 -0.93 17.51
CA MET A 68 -8.68 -1.90 16.43
C MET A 68 -9.53 -1.67 15.16
N HIS A 69 -9.83 -0.42 14.83
CA HIS A 69 -10.36 -0.07 13.51
C HIS A 69 -9.25 -0.04 12.48
N LEU A 70 -9.48 -0.69 11.34
CA LEU A 70 -8.54 -0.72 10.24
C LEU A 70 -8.51 0.64 9.52
N TRP A 71 -7.31 1.17 9.32
CA TRP A 71 -7.00 2.37 8.55
C TRP A 71 -5.98 2.04 7.48
N ILE A 72 -6.02 2.77 6.37
CA ILE A 72 -5.15 2.53 5.22
C ILE A 72 -4.63 3.88 4.70
N HIS A 73 -3.31 3.95 4.51
CA HIS A 73 -2.72 4.96 3.64
C HIS A 73 -2.37 4.31 2.32
N SER A 74 -2.89 4.87 1.24
CA SER A 74 -2.71 4.39 -0.13
C SER A 74 -1.97 5.44 -0.94
N ASP A 75 -0.92 5.01 -1.62
CA ASP A 75 -0.09 5.84 -2.48
C ASP A 75 0.33 5.06 -3.72
N ALA A 76 0.59 5.77 -4.81
CA ALA A 76 1.11 5.19 -6.03
C ALA A 76 2.25 6.02 -6.61
N SER A 77 3.38 5.39 -6.88
CA SER A 77 4.40 6.06 -7.68
C SER A 77 3.93 6.21 -9.13
N TYR A 78 4.20 7.37 -9.74
CA TYR A 78 4.06 7.51 -11.19
C TYR A 78 5.10 6.64 -11.91
N PRO A 79 4.86 6.17 -13.15
CA PRO A 79 5.53 5.02 -13.76
C PRO A 79 7.07 5.12 -13.78
N ASN A 80 7.67 4.76 -12.65
CA ASN A 80 9.12 4.69 -12.44
C ASN A 80 9.68 3.29 -12.68
N GLU A 81 8.79 2.31 -12.88
CA GLU A 81 9.18 0.91 -13.07
C GLU A 81 9.33 0.56 -14.56
N SER A 82 9.93 -0.57 -14.83
CA SER A 82 10.10 -1.08 -16.20
C SER A 82 8.73 -1.17 -16.90
N LYS A 83 8.67 -0.84 -18.17
CA LYS A 83 7.47 -0.80 -19.02
C LYS A 83 6.45 0.27 -18.58
N ALA A 84 6.92 1.39 -18.02
CA ALA A 84 6.09 2.51 -17.56
C ALA A 84 4.93 2.05 -16.63
N ARG A 85 5.22 1.15 -15.70
CA ARG A 85 4.27 0.67 -14.69
C ARG A 85 4.42 1.46 -13.39
N PRO A 86 3.33 1.78 -12.70
CA PRO A 86 3.38 2.36 -11.38
C PRO A 86 3.63 1.28 -10.31
N ARG A 87 4.05 1.73 -9.14
CA ARG A 87 4.13 0.90 -7.95
C ARG A 87 2.99 1.27 -6.99
N ASN A 88 2.28 0.27 -6.51
CA ASN A 88 1.33 0.38 -5.41
C ASN A 88 2.07 0.41 -4.08
N SER A 89 1.69 1.31 -3.20
CA SER A 89 2.10 1.35 -1.81
C SER A 89 0.86 1.35 -0.91
N GLY A 90 0.89 0.54 0.14
CA GLY A 90 -0.17 0.46 1.13
C GLY A 90 0.39 0.29 2.53
N TYR A 91 -0.06 1.11 3.47
CA TYR A 91 0.25 1.02 4.89
C TYR A 91 -1.04 0.80 5.67
N PHE A 92 -1.18 -0.36 6.28
CA PHE A 92 -2.38 -0.81 6.98
C PHE A 92 -2.09 -0.86 8.47
N TYR A 93 -2.89 -0.15 9.27
CA TYR A 93 -2.69 -0.09 10.71
C TYR A 93 -4.02 -0.07 11.46
N LEU A 94 -3.97 -0.40 12.74
CA LEU A 94 -5.13 -0.42 13.62
C LEU A 94 -5.11 0.81 14.53
N SER A 95 -6.18 1.58 14.50
CA SER A 95 -6.31 2.81 15.28
C SER A 95 -7.70 2.93 15.90
N ASP A 96 -8.01 4.11 16.38
CA ASP A 96 -9.31 4.41 16.95
C ASP A 96 -10.40 4.51 15.89
N LYS A 97 -11.65 4.45 16.36
CA LYS A 97 -12.81 4.56 15.47
C LYS A 97 -12.83 5.92 14.78
N PRO A 98 -12.93 5.95 13.44
CA PRO A 98 -13.01 7.21 12.71
C PRO A 98 -14.30 7.97 13.03
N LYS A 99 -14.21 9.27 13.16
CA LYS A 99 -15.36 10.18 13.11
C LYS A 99 -15.63 10.51 11.65
N LEU A 100 -16.69 9.97 11.09
CA LEU A 100 -17.06 10.21 9.69
C LEU A 100 -18.06 11.35 9.55
N PRO A 101 -18.00 12.15 8.48
CA PRO A 101 -16.96 12.14 7.43
C PRO A 101 -15.63 12.68 7.95
N ILE A 102 -14.52 12.16 7.41
CA ILE A 102 -13.18 12.68 7.68
C ILE A 102 -12.91 13.82 6.70
N THR A 103 -12.39 14.93 7.19
CA THR A 103 -12.03 16.09 6.39
C THR A 103 -10.53 16.38 6.52
N HIS A 104 -9.96 17.11 5.58
CA HIS A 104 -8.53 17.51 5.63
C HIS A 104 -8.19 18.44 6.81
N THR A 105 -9.20 18.95 7.52
CA THR A 105 -9.04 19.79 8.71
C THR A 105 -9.09 19.00 10.01
N ASP A 106 -9.49 17.74 9.95
CA ASP A 106 -9.51 16.88 11.13
C ASP A 106 -8.07 16.55 11.58
N PRO A 107 -7.85 16.40 12.88
CA PRO A 107 -6.55 15.96 13.36
C PRO A 107 -6.22 14.58 12.78
N PRO A 108 -4.96 14.34 12.39
CA PRO A 108 -4.57 13.04 11.88
C PRO A 108 -4.87 11.96 12.94
N PRO A 109 -5.28 10.77 12.50
CA PRO A 109 -5.47 9.67 13.43
C PRO A 109 -4.14 9.30 14.09
N MET A 110 -4.21 8.66 15.25
CA MET A 110 -3.04 8.08 15.86
C MET A 110 -2.43 7.05 14.89
N HIS A 111 -1.23 7.35 14.38
CA HIS A 111 -0.48 6.42 13.55
C HIS A 111 0.08 5.32 14.43
N ASN A 112 -0.44 4.12 14.26
CA ASN A 112 0.04 2.92 14.91
C ASN A 112 1.00 2.15 13.99
N ALA A 113 1.75 1.23 14.54
CA ALA A 113 2.58 0.33 13.75
C ALA A 113 1.73 -0.46 12.72
N PRO A 114 2.29 -0.78 11.55
CA PRO A 114 1.54 -1.44 10.50
C PRO A 114 1.30 -2.91 10.81
N VAL A 115 0.08 -3.38 10.60
CA VAL A 115 -0.24 -4.82 10.57
C VAL A 115 0.06 -5.44 9.21
N HIS A 116 0.14 -4.61 8.17
CA HIS A 116 0.53 -5.02 6.82
C HIS A 116 1.10 -3.84 6.04
N VAL A 117 2.14 -4.13 5.26
CA VAL A 117 2.71 -3.15 4.32
C VAL A 117 2.76 -3.77 2.94
N ASN A 118 2.25 -3.06 1.96
CA ASN A 118 2.28 -3.46 0.57
C ASN A 118 3.19 -2.54 -0.25
N SER A 119 4.00 -3.11 -1.13
CA SER A 119 4.80 -2.38 -2.11
C SER A 119 5.00 -3.28 -3.32
N LYS A 120 4.09 -3.20 -4.30
CA LYS A 120 4.07 -4.08 -5.48
C LYS A 120 3.95 -3.26 -6.76
N ILE A 121 4.58 -3.74 -7.83
CA ILE A 121 4.37 -3.17 -9.17
C ILE A 121 2.94 -3.49 -9.60
N ILE A 122 2.22 -2.48 -10.11
CA ILE A 122 0.91 -2.66 -10.71
C ILE A 122 1.12 -3.22 -12.12
N ASP A 123 0.55 -4.39 -12.41
CA ASP A 123 0.78 -5.08 -13.69
C ASP A 123 0.14 -4.39 -14.91
N ALA A 124 -0.79 -3.46 -14.67
CA ALA A 124 -1.40 -2.67 -15.73
C ALA A 124 -0.58 -1.41 -16.03
N VAL A 125 -0.50 -1.06 -17.29
CA VAL A 125 0.03 0.24 -17.73
C VAL A 125 -1.00 1.32 -17.40
N MET A 126 -0.57 2.36 -16.72
CA MET A 126 -1.40 3.50 -16.34
C MET A 126 -1.00 4.73 -17.12
N SER A 127 -1.97 5.44 -17.65
CA SER A 127 -1.72 6.61 -18.53
C SER A 127 -1.64 7.92 -17.76
N SER A 128 -2.02 7.93 -16.49
CA SER A 128 -2.03 9.14 -15.66
C SER A 128 -1.75 8.81 -14.19
N VAL A 129 -1.34 9.84 -13.44
CA VAL A 129 -1.18 9.75 -11.98
C VAL A 129 -2.49 9.33 -11.31
N GLN A 130 -3.61 9.89 -11.76
CA GLN A 130 -4.95 9.56 -11.24
C GLN A 130 -5.31 8.09 -11.41
N GLU A 131 -4.97 7.50 -12.58
CA GLU A 131 -5.18 6.08 -12.82
C GLU A 131 -4.30 5.24 -11.89
N SER A 132 -3.05 5.65 -11.67
CA SER A 132 -2.13 4.98 -10.77
C SER A 132 -2.66 5.00 -9.32
N GLU A 133 -3.10 6.16 -8.85
CA GLU A 133 -3.68 6.33 -7.51
C GLU A 133 -4.96 5.51 -7.33
N THR A 134 -5.90 5.59 -8.29
CA THR A 134 -7.13 4.78 -8.22
C THR A 134 -6.83 3.29 -8.27
N GLY A 135 -5.85 2.89 -9.09
CA GLY A 135 -5.38 1.51 -9.17
C GLY A 135 -4.76 1.01 -7.87
N SER A 136 -3.96 1.86 -7.21
CA SER A 136 -3.39 1.59 -5.89
C SER A 136 -4.48 1.44 -4.83
N GLY A 137 -5.40 2.40 -4.76
CA GLY A 137 -6.52 2.35 -3.84
C GLY A 137 -7.41 1.11 -4.01
N PHE A 138 -7.66 0.69 -5.25
CA PHE A 138 -8.38 -0.55 -5.53
C PHE A 138 -7.62 -1.78 -4.99
N LEU A 139 -6.31 -1.88 -5.22
CA LEU A 139 -5.52 -3.01 -4.75
C LEU A 139 -5.46 -3.04 -3.22
N ASN A 140 -5.24 -1.90 -2.59
CA ASN A 140 -5.21 -1.78 -1.14
C ASN A 140 -6.58 -2.07 -0.51
N ALA A 141 -7.68 -1.58 -1.10
CA ALA A 141 -9.03 -1.93 -0.64
C ALA A 141 -9.32 -3.44 -0.79
N LYS A 142 -8.85 -4.07 -1.87
CA LYS A 142 -8.97 -5.51 -2.07
C LYS A 142 -8.22 -6.30 -0.99
N ASP A 143 -7.01 -5.88 -0.65
CA ASP A 143 -6.22 -6.52 0.43
C ASP A 143 -6.86 -6.28 1.81
N ALA A 144 -7.57 -5.17 2.00
CA ALA A 144 -8.27 -4.85 3.25
C ALA A 144 -9.53 -5.69 3.50
N VAL A 145 -10.22 -6.16 2.48
CA VAL A 145 -11.47 -6.95 2.64
C VAL A 145 -11.26 -8.15 3.57
N PRO A 146 -10.30 -9.06 3.32
CA PRO A 146 -10.08 -10.19 4.24
C PRO A 146 -9.63 -9.74 5.64
N MET A 147 -8.85 -8.68 5.76
CA MET A 147 -8.44 -8.15 7.07
C MET A 147 -9.65 -7.67 7.89
N ARG A 148 -10.58 -6.96 7.25
CA ARG A 148 -11.84 -6.53 7.88
C ARG A 148 -12.64 -7.73 8.38
N THR A 149 -12.81 -8.75 7.53
CA THR A 149 -13.53 -9.98 7.88
C THR A 149 -12.87 -10.66 9.08
N THR A 150 -11.55 -10.81 9.07
CA THR A 150 -10.82 -11.39 10.22
C THR A 150 -11.02 -10.59 11.49
N LEU A 151 -10.94 -9.26 11.45
CA LEU A 151 -11.20 -8.41 12.63
C LEU A 151 -12.63 -8.57 13.15
N GLU A 152 -13.62 -8.65 12.26
CA GLU A 152 -15.02 -8.87 12.63
C GLU A 152 -15.23 -10.25 13.28
N GLU A 153 -14.61 -11.30 12.73
CA GLU A 153 -14.61 -12.66 13.32
C GLU A 153 -13.94 -12.69 14.70
N MET A 154 -12.92 -11.86 14.91
CA MET A 154 -12.30 -11.66 16.23
C MET A 154 -13.15 -10.82 17.19
N GLY A 155 -14.38 -10.47 16.84
CA GLY A 155 -15.30 -9.67 17.64
C GLY A 155 -15.06 -8.15 17.58
N ARG A 156 -14.24 -7.67 16.66
CA ARG A 156 -13.94 -6.25 16.46
C ARG A 156 -14.73 -5.70 15.28
N LYS A 157 -15.96 -5.21 15.54
CA LYS A 157 -16.82 -4.64 14.51
C LYS A 157 -16.11 -3.52 13.75
N GLN A 158 -16.11 -3.63 12.41
CA GLN A 158 -15.51 -2.65 11.53
C GLN A 158 -16.58 -1.73 10.93
N GLY A 159 -16.48 -0.44 11.21
CA GLY A 159 -17.17 0.59 10.43
C GLY A 159 -16.54 0.78 9.04
N PRO A 160 -16.92 1.80 8.28
CA PRO A 160 -16.21 2.13 7.04
C PRO A 160 -14.73 2.35 7.31
N THR A 161 -13.87 1.56 6.66
CA THR A 161 -12.40 1.69 6.79
C THR A 161 -11.95 2.95 6.05
N PRO A 162 -11.30 3.90 6.72
CA PRO A 162 -10.74 5.07 6.05
C PRO A 162 -9.57 4.68 5.14
N ILE A 163 -9.59 5.18 3.91
CA ILE A 163 -8.47 5.07 2.97
C ILE A 163 -8.05 6.49 2.61
N GLN A 164 -6.84 6.85 3.00
CA GLN A 164 -6.24 8.12 2.65
C GLN A 164 -5.66 8.08 1.25
N PHE A 165 -6.00 9.08 0.45
CA PHE A 165 -5.39 9.38 -0.83
C PHE A 165 -4.74 10.76 -0.76
N ASP A 166 -3.55 10.90 -1.32
CA ASP A 166 -2.90 12.20 -1.42
C ASP A 166 -3.34 13.00 -2.66
N ASN A 167 -3.96 12.35 -3.63
CA ASN A 167 -4.37 12.95 -4.90
C ASN A 167 -5.84 13.40 -4.87
N LYS A 168 -6.06 14.72 -4.79
CA LYS A 168 -7.39 15.35 -4.81
C LYS A 168 -8.24 14.99 -6.05
N CYS A 169 -7.61 14.73 -7.20
CA CYS A 169 -8.33 14.36 -8.40
C CYS A 169 -8.85 12.92 -8.33
N ALA A 170 -8.05 11.98 -7.80
CA ALA A 170 -8.50 10.61 -7.56
C ALA A 170 -9.66 10.60 -6.55
N PHE A 171 -9.55 11.36 -5.47
CA PHE A 171 -10.62 11.57 -4.50
C PHE A 171 -11.89 12.11 -5.18
N GLY A 172 -11.79 13.19 -5.97
CA GLY A 172 -12.93 13.83 -6.63
C GLY A 172 -13.65 12.90 -7.62
N ILE A 173 -12.92 12.03 -8.31
CA ILE A 173 -13.49 11.04 -9.22
C ILE A 173 -14.24 9.97 -8.42
N LEU A 174 -13.66 9.47 -7.34
CA LEU A 174 -14.26 8.40 -6.52
C LEU A 174 -15.50 8.88 -5.75
N THR A 175 -15.57 10.15 -5.39
CA THR A 175 -16.69 10.76 -4.64
C THR A 175 -17.76 11.41 -5.52
N ASP A 176 -17.77 11.20 -6.85
CA ASP A 176 -18.72 11.80 -7.81
C ASP A 176 -18.61 13.33 -7.99
N THR A 177 -17.58 13.97 -7.47
CA THR A 177 -17.39 15.41 -7.66
C THR A 177 -16.78 15.76 -9.02
N MET A 178 -16.23 14.76 -9.74
CA MET A 178 -15.64 14.92 -11.07
C MET A 178 -16.09 13.78 -12.01
N CYS A 179 -16.38 14.13 -13.26
CA CYS A 179 -16.72 13.15 -14.31
C CYS A 179 -15.46 12.63 -15.00
N GLN A 180 -15.26 11.33 -14.99
CA GLN A 180 -14.16 10.69 -15.72
C GLN A 180 -14.47 10.58 -17.22
N ARG A 181 -13.53 11.00 -18.07
CA ARG A 181 -13.58 10.70 -19.50
C ARG A 181 -13.14 9.24 -19.74
N ARG A 182 -13.91 8.51 -20.56
CA ARG A 182 -13.90 7.07 -20.82
C ARG A 182 -12.51 6.40 -20.84
N SER A 183 -12.27 5.46 -19.91
CA SER A 183 -11.22 4.44 -19.97
C SER A 183 -11.81 3.10 -19.56
N LYS A 184 -11.91 2.14 -20.47
CA LYS A 184 -12.57 0.84 -20.23
C LYS A 184 -11.90 -0.01 -19.15
N VAL A 185 -10.59 0.10 -18.96
CA VAL A 185 -9.85 -0.71 -17.95
C VAL A 185 -10.01 -0.13 -16.56
N MET A 186 -10.14 1.18 -16.44
CA MET A 186 -10.39 1.87 -15.17
C MET A 186 -11.81 1.66 -14.67
N ASP A 187 -12.79 1.48 -15.56
CA ASP A 187 -14.20 1.41 -15.20
C ASP A 187 -14.48 0.34 -14.15
N MET A 188 -13.96 -0.89 -14.31
CA MET A 188 -14.23 -1.98 -13.38
C MET A 188 -13.65 -1.73 -11.98
N ARG A 189 -12.40 -1.26 -11.88
CA ARG A 189 -11.73 -1.01 -10.59
C ARG A 189 -12.37 0.16 -9.86
N PHE A 190 -12.69 1.19 -10.61
CA PHE A 190 -13.36 2.38 -10.14
C PHE A 190 -14.78 2.07 -9.62
N TYR A 191 -15.60 1.38 -10.42
CA TYR A 191 -16.96 1.02 -10.01
C TYR A 191 -16.98 0.05 -8.85
N TRP A 192 -16.04 -0.89 -8.78
CA TRP A 192 -15.91 -1.77 -7.64
C TRP A 192 -15.63 -1.00 -6.35
N LEU A 193 -14.69 -0.05 -6.37
CA LEU A 193 -14.34 0.75 -5.20
C LEU A 193 -15.52 1.63 -4.77
N ARG A 194 -16.20 2.27 -5.72
CA ARG A 194 -17.42 3.05 -5.46
C ARG A 194 -18.55 2.22 -4.87
N ASP A 195 -18.75 1.01 -5.38
CA ASP A 195 -19.74 0.09 -4.85
C ASP A 195 -19.44 -0.24 -3.38
N ARG A 196 -18.20 -0.53 -3.05
CA ARG A 196 -17.76 -0.77 -1.66
C ARG A 196 -17.92 0.44 -0.75
N MET A 197 -17.73 1.64 -1.27
CA MET A 197 -18.01 2.88 -0.53
C MET A 197 -19.52 3.03 -0.26
N ARG A 198 -20.38 2.76 -1.25
CA ARG A 198 -21.84 2.78 -1.09
C ARG A 198 -22.33 1.73 -0.08
N GLN A 199 -21.66 0.60 0.00
CA GLN A 199 -21.90 -0.45 1.00
C GLN A 199 -21.33 -0.10 2.39
N LEU A 200 -20.75 1.09 2.56
CA LEU A 200 -20.12 1.55 3.80
C LEU A 200 -18.98 0.64 4.29
N GLN A 201 -18.29 -0.04 3.37
CA GLN A 201 -17.09 -0.81 3.72
C GLN A 201 -15.85 0.09 3.79
N PHE A 202 -15.78 1.11 2.94
CA PHE A 202 -14.67 2.05 2.88
C PHE A 202 -15.17 3.50 2.89
N HIS A 203 -14.31 4.38 3.40
CA HIS A 203 -14.46 5.83 3.33
C HIS A 203 -13.15 6.42 2.80
N ILE A 204 -13.20 7.08 1.65
CA ILE A 204 -12.03 7.72 1.04
C ILE A 204 -11.99 9.19 1.47
N TYR A 205 -10.79 9.68 1.82
CA TYR A 205 -10.56 11.05 2.27
C TYR A 205 -9.19 11.57 1.85
#